data_a192105eba6b32ef19b8d936f207f355
#
_entry.id   a192105eba6b32ef19b8d936f207f355
#
_cell.length_a   1.000
_cell.length_b   1.000
_cell.length_c   1.000
_cell.angle_alpha   90.00
_cell.angle_beta   90.00
_cell.angle_gamma   90.00
#
_symmetry.space_group_name_H-M   'P 1'
#
loop_
_entity.id
_entity.type
_entity.pdbx_description
1 polymer ?
#
loop_
_entity_poly.entity_id
_entity_poly.type
_entity_poly.pdbx_seq_one_letter_code
_entity_poly.pdbx_strand_id
1 'polypeptide(L)'
;MQIYADVLGRPMLISASAQTCALGAAIMGMMAAGLYPDIPSAQANICAFKDKVYRPVPSAKVIYDELYKLYCELHDSFGVTGTSFDRAEMMKRLLDLRNN
;
A
#
# COMPACT_ATOMS: atom_id res chain seq x y z
N MET A 1 -7.35 -5.58 1.39
CA MET A 1 -6.28 -5.24 2.37
C MET A 1 -5.16 -6.29 2.40
N GLN A 2 -5.44 -7.61 2.26
CA GLN A 2 -4.37 -8.62 2.21
C GLN A 2 -3.34 -8.35 1.12
N ILE A 3 -3.80 -8.10 -0.11
CA ILE A 3 -2.92 -7.77 -1.24
C ILE A 3 -1.98 -6.59 -0.92
N TYR A 4 -2.48 -5.55 -0.26
CA TYR A 4 -1.64 -4.42 0.15
C TYR A 4 -0.57 -4.82 1.18
N ALA A 5 -0.92 -5.67 2.15
CA ALA A 5 0.04 -6.19 3.11
C ALA A 5 1.14 -7.01 2.42
N ASP A 6 0.75 -7.86 1.45
CA ASP A 6 1.66 -8.72 0.70
C ASP A 6 2.61 -7.91 -0.20
N VAL A 7 2.07 -6.92 -0.93
CA VAL A 7 2.88 -6.03 -1.79
C VAL A 7 3.87 -5.21 -0.98
N LEU A 8 3.39 -4.59 0.12
CA LEU A 8 4.23 -3.72 0.95
C LEU A 8 5.16 -4.49 1.90
N GLY A 9 4.91 -5.76 2.14
CA GLY A 9 5.63 -6.57 3.11
C GLY A 9 5.47 -6.08 4.55
N ARG A 10 4.36 -5.40 4.86
CA ARG A 10 4.09 -4.81 6.18
C ARG A 10 2.70 -5.17 6.68
N PRO A 11 2.54 -5.34 8.01
CA PRO A 11 1.20 -5.50 8.58
C PRO A 11 0.32 -4.28 8.29
N MET A 12 -0.95 -4.54 7.94
CA MET A 12 -1.94 -3.50 7.66
C MET A 12 -3.04 -3.54 8.71
N LEU A 13 -3.24 -2.41 9.37
CA LEU A 13 -4.32 -2.15 10.30
C LEU A 13 -5.48 -1.46 9.58
N ILE A 14 -6.70 -1.70 10.03
CA ILE A 14 -7.89 -1.04 9.51
C ILE A 14 -8.47 -0.15 10.60
N SER A 15 -8.79 1.09 10.24
CA SER A 15 -9.52 1.98 11.12
C SER A 15 -10.85 1.36 11.58
N ALA A 16 -11.20 1.54 12.84
CA ALA A 16 -12.51 1.15 13.36
C ALA A 16 -13.63 1.99 12.76
N SER A 17 -13.35 3.25 12.41
CA SER A 17 -14.30 4.13 11.73
C SER A 17 -14.54 3.69 10.28
N ALA A 18 -15.80 3.62 9.88
CA ALA A 18 -16.20 3.41 8.49
C ALA A 18 -15.99 4.68 7.62
N GLN A 19 -15.89 5.84 8.26
CA GLN A 19 -15.77 7.17 7.63
C GLN A 19 -14.40 7.79 7.94
N THR A 20 -13.33 7.15 7.49
CA THR A 20 -11.94 7.58 7.79
C THR A 20 -11.61 8.97 7.27
N CYS A 21 -12.15 9.36 6.10
CA CYS A 21 -11.96 10.72 5.57
C CYS A 21 -12.61 11.77 6.45
N ALA A 22 -13.86 11.53 6.89
CA ALA A 22 -14.57 12.42 7.80
C ALA A 22 -13.89 12.51 9.17
N LEU A 23 -13.35 11.38 9.67
CA LEU A 23 -12.57 11.35 10.90
C LEU A 23 -11.31 12.22 10.80
N GLY A 24 -10.59 12.14 9.67
CA GLY A 24 -9.43 12.99 9.41
C GLY A 24 -9.79 14.48 9.40
N ALA A 25 -10.88 14.84 8.71
CA ALA A 25 -11.38 16.22 8.70
C ALA A 25 -11.79 16.71 10.10
N ALA A 26 -12.44 15.86 10.89
CA ALA A 26 -12.80 16.17 12.28
C ALA A 26 -11.57 16.43 13.15
N ILE A 27 -10.51 15.61 13.02
CA ILE A 27 -9.25 15.82 13.74
C ILE A 27 -8.65 17.20 13.39
N MET A 28 -8.61 17.57 12.10
CA MET A 28 -8.12 18.88 11.69
C MET A 28 -8.97 20.03 12.25
N GLY A 29 -10.30 19.89 12.27
CA GLY A 29 -11.20 20.84 12.90
C GLY A 29 -10.95 21.00 14.41
N MET A 30 -10.73 19.90 15.13
CA MET A 30 -10.41 19.92 16.56
C MET A 30 -9.06 20.59 16.84
N MET A 31 -8.06 20.35 15.95
CA MET A 31 -6.77 21.04 16.04
C MET A 31 -6.93 22.56 15.85
N ALA A 32 -7.70 22.97 14.84
CA ALA A 32 -7.96 24.40 14.57
C ALA A 32 -8.73 25.06 15.73
N ALA A 33 -9.59 24.31 16.42
CA ALA A 33 -10.32 24.77 17.60
C ALA A 33 -9.47 24.75 18.89
N GLY A 34 -8.22 24.30 18.84
CA GLY A 34 -7.33 24.22 20.01
C GLY A 34 -7.71 23.17 21.05
N LEU A 35 -8.51 22.16 20.67
CA LEU A 35 -8.95 21.10 21.60
C LEU A 35 -7.83 20.10 21.95
N TYR A 36 -6.82 19.98 21.09
CA TYR A 36 -5.64 19.14 21.31
C TYR A 36 -4.36 19.92 20.99
N PRO A 37 -3.26 19.64 21.70
CA PRO A 37 -1.99 20.33 21.47
C PRO A 37 -1.31 19.93 20.16
N ASP A 38 -1.53 18.68 19.72
CA ASP A 38 -0.93 18.12 18.51
C ASP A 38 -1.78 16.98 17.92
N ILE A 39 -1.48 16.62 16.66
CA ILE A 39 -2.18 15.56 15.95
C ILE A 39 -2.01 14.19 16.61
N PRO A 40 -0.81 13.76 17.05
CA PRO A 40 -0.66 12.48 17.75
C PRO A 40 -1.56 12.34 18.98
N SER A 41 -1.69 13.40 19.79
CA SER A 41 -2.58 13.41 20.96
C SER A 41 -4.06 13.26 20.56
N ALA A 42 -4.50 13.96 19.52
CA ALA A 42 -5.84 13.83 18.99
C ALA A 42 -6.09 12.40 18.45
N GLN A 43 -5.14 11.85 17.70
CA GLN A 43 -5.24 10.49 17.16
C GLN A 43 -5.31 9.43 18.26
N ALA A 44 -4.48 9.55 19.31
CA ALA A 44 -4.49 8.61 20.43
C ALA A 44 -5.82 8.53 21.16
N ASN A 45 -6.57 9.65 21.19
CA ASN A 45 -7.85 9.71 21.88
C ASN A 45 -9.07 9.37 21.00
N ILE A 46 -8.98 9.62 19.70
CA ILE A 46 -10.13 9.56 18.79
C ILE A 46 -10.05 8.38 17.83
N CYS A 47 -8.84 7.98 17.45
CA CYS A 47 -8.65 6.89 16.49
C CYS A 47 -8.60 5.54 17.20
N ALA A 48 -9.28 4.57 16.61
CA ALA A 48 -9.21 3.16 17.02
C ALA A 48 -8.99 2.28 15.78
N PHE A 49 -8.43 1.10 15.99
CA PHE A 49 -8.26 0.09 14.95
C PHE A 49 -9.18 -1.09 15.20
N LYS A 50 -9.56 -1.78 14.13
CA LYS A 50 -10.22 -3.08 14.22
C LYS A 50 -9.20 -4.13 14.70
N ASP A 51 -9.67 -5.17 15.39
CA ASP A 51 -8.81 -6.25 15.90
C ASP A 51 -8.12 -7.03 14.79
N LYS A 52 -8.71 -7.02 13.58
CA LYS A 52 -8.18 -7.74 12.44
C LYS A 52 -6.96 -7.04 11.86
N VAL A 53 -5.81 -7.73 11.93
CA VAL A 53 -4.54 -7.32 11.31
C VAL A 53 -4.28 -8.18 10.08
N TYR A 54 -4.04 -7.56 8.94
CA TYR A 54 -3.59 -8.25 7.73
C TYR A 54 -2.06 -8.32 7.74
N ARG A 55 -1.53 -9.53 7.84
CA ARG A 55 -0.08 -9.77 7.83
C ARG A 55 0.36 -10.23 6.45
N PRO A 56 1.55 -9.82 5.97
CA PRO A 56 2.06 -10.26 4.69
C PRO A 56 2.31 -11.76 4.69
N VAL A 57 1.97 -12.40 3.57
CA VAL A 57 2.28 -13.80 3.30
C VAL A 57 3.62 -13.85 2.55
N PRO A 58 4.69 -14.45 3.14
CA PRO A 58 6.02 -14.40 2.54
C PRO A 58 6.10 -14.93 1.10
N SER A 59 5.39 -16.02 0.80
CA SER A 59 5.33 -16.58 -0.56
C SER A 59 4.66 -15.64 -1.57
N ALA A 60 3.59 -14.97 -1.18
CA ALA A 60 2.92 -13.99 -2.01
C ALA A 60 3.81 -12.75 -2.24
N LYS A 61 4.53 -12.31 -1.21
CA LYS A 61 5.44 -11.17 -1.33
C LYS A 61 6.52 -11.39 -2.38
N VAL A 62 7.12 -12.57 -2.45
CA VAL A 62 8.13 -12.89 -3.46
C VAL A 62 7.56 -12.70 -4.88
N ILE A 63 6.34 -13.18 -5.12
CA ILE A 63 5.66 -13.01 -6.42
C ILE A 63 5.41 -11.53 -6.71
N TYR A 64 4.93 -10.77 -5.73
CA TYR A 64 4.69 -9.33 -5.89
C TYR A 64 5.97 -8.52 -6.12
N ASP A 65 7.09 -8.90 -5.50
CA ASP A 65 8.38 -8.26 -5.73
C ASP A 65 8.85 -8.46 -7.19
N GLU A 66 8.66 -9.64 -7.77
CA GLU A 66 8.94 -9.89 -9.19
C GLU A 66 7.98 -9.13 -10.12
N LEU A 67 6.69 -9.11 -9.81
CA LEU A 67 5.72 -8.31 -10.55
C LEU A 67 6.04 -6.81 -10.51
N TYR A 68 6.51 -6.30 -9.38
CA TYR A 68 6.91 -4.91 -9.24
C TYR A 68 8.14 -4.57 -10.08
N LYS A 69 9.13 -5.47 -10.17
CA LYS A 69 10.27 -5.30 -11.09
C LYS A 69 9.82 -5.20 -12.54
N LEU A 70 8.94 -6.12 -12.97
CA LEU A 70 8.37 -6.09 -14.32
C LEU A 70 7.57 -4.80 -14.59
N TYR A 71 6.83 -4.33 -13.60
CA TYR A 71 6.13 -3.05 -13.68
C TYR A 71 7.10 -1.88 -13.90
N CYS A 72 8.19 -1.82 -13.13
CA CYS A 72 9.21 -0.78 -13.29
C CYS A 72 9.87 -0.84 -14.68
N GLU A 73 10.26 -2.03 -15.15
CA GLU A 73 10.83 -2.21 -16.49
C GLU A 73 9.88 -1.72 -17.59
N LEU A 74 8.59 -2.04 -17.46
CA LEU A 74 7.56 -1.58 -18.40
C LEU A 74 7.39 -0.05 -18.34
N HIS A 75 7.23 0.50 -17.14
CA HIS A 75 7.09 1.94 -16.91
C HIS A 75 8.27 2.71 -17.53
N ASP A 76 9.50 2.28 -17.26
CA ASP A 76 10.70 2.94 -17.72
C ASP A 76 10.86 2.84 -19.25
N SER A 77 10.37 1.75 -19.85
CA SER A 77 10.39 1.59 -21.32
C SER A 77 9.53 2.64 -22.06
N PHE A 78 8.57 3.26 -21.37
CA PHE A 78 7.74 4.35 -21.94
C PHE A 78 8.24 5.74 -21.58
N GLY A 79 8.87 5.91 -20.41
CA GLY A 79 9.17 7.21 -19.84
C GLY A 79 10.65 7.58 -19.77
N VAL A 80 11.57 6.60 -19.90
CA VAL A 80 13.01 6.82 -19.75
C VAL A 80 13.73 6.61 -21.08
N THR A 81 14.43 7.66 -21.56
CA THR A 81 15.19 7.60 -22.80
C THR A 81 16.38 6.62 -22.68
N GLY A 82 16.59 5.77 -23.70
CA GLY A 82 17.72 4.86 -23.75
C GLY A 82 17.52 3.52 -23.06
N THR A 83 16.35 3.25 -22.50
CA THR A 83 16.01 1.91 -22.01
C THR A 83 15.69 0.97 -23.15
N SER A 84 16.43 -0.16 -23.24
CA SER A 84 16.08 -1.27 -24.13
C SER A 84 15.15 -2.22 -23.36
N PHE A 85 14.06 -2.63 -24.00
CA PHE A 85 13.06 -3.47 -23.37
C PHE A 85 12.55 -4.56 -24.31
N ASP A 86 12.71 -5.83 -23.93
CA ASP A 86 12.14 -6.96 -24.67
C ASP A 86 10.73 -7.32 -24.16
N ARG A 87 9.73 -6.86 -24.92
CA ARG A 87 8.32 -7.12 -24.61
C ARG A 87 7.93 -8.59 -24.67
N ALA A 88 8.60 -9.37 -25.53
CA ALA A 88 8.32 -10.80 -25.67
C ALA A 88 8.82 -11.56 -24.42
N GLU A 89 9.98 -11.22 -23.91
CA GLU A 89 10.54 -11.79 -22.68
C GLU A 89 9.67 -11.44 -21.46
N MET A 90 9.19 -10.21 -21.36
CA MET A 90 8.27 -9.83 -20.30
C MET A 90 7.00 -10.69 -20.30
N MET A 91 6.38 -10.89 -21.45
CA MET A 91 5.17 -11.70 -21.55
C MET A 91 5.41 -13.13 -21.09
N LYS A 92 6.56 -13.73 -21.42
CA LYS A 92 6.94 -15.05 -20.93
C LYS A 92 7.05 -15.06 -19.40
N ARG A 93 7.77 -14.13 -18.81
CA ARG A 93 7.94 -14.03 -17.35
C ARG A 93 6.59 -13.86 -16.63
N LEU A 94 5.66 -13.08 -17.18
CA LEU A 94 4.30 -12.95 -16.64
C LEU A 94 3.52 -14.26 -16.69
N LEU A 95 3.65 -15.02 -17.78
CA LEU A 95 3.01 -16.33 -17.91
C LEU A 95 3.59 -17.34 -16.91
N ASP A 96 4.89 -17.34 -16.69
CA ASP A 96 5.57 -18.21 -15.72
C ASP A 96 5.11 -17.89 -14.29
N LEU A 97 5.02 -16.61 -13.92
CA LEU A 97 4.51 -16.19 -12.61
C LEU A 97 3.06 -16.58 -12.36
N ARG A 98 2.23 -16.57 -13.42
CA ARG A 98 0.82 -17.02 -13.31
C ARG A 98 0.70 -18.51 -13.07
N ASN A 99 1.63 -19.30 -13.58
CA ASN A 99 1.57 -20.76 -13.56
C ASN A 99 2.26 -21.37 -12.32
N ASN A 100 2.92 -20.56 -11.50
CA ASN A 100 3.50 -20.93 -10.21
C ASN A 100 2.54 -20.64 -9.06
#